data_fb0971e0161116603684c8a68acff45a
#
_entry.id   fb0971e0161116603684c8a68acff45a
#
_cell.length_a   1.000
_cell.length_b   1.000
_cell.length_c   1.000
_cell.angle_alpha   90.00
_cell.angle_beta   90.00
_cell.angle_gamma   90.00
#
_symmetry.space_group_name_H-M   'P 1'
#
loop_
_entity.id
_entity.type
_entity.pdbx_description
1 polymer ?
#
loop_
_entity_poly.entity_id
_entity_poly.type
_entity_poly.pdbx_seq_one_letter_code
_entity_poly.pdbx_strand_id
1 'polypeptide(L)' 'MDTLLEKVKANLILEHSADDALLQNYITAAVSYAESYQHIQEGYYTENAMPATTEQAVIMLASHFYESRD' A
#
# COMPACT_ATOMS: atom_id res chain seq x y z
N MET A 1 -6.62 -2.47 -12.88
CA MET A 1 -7.26 -2.33 -11.58
C MET A 1 -6.25 -2.52 -10.47
N ASP A 2 -6.30 -1.67 -9.49
CA ASP A 2 -5.33 -1.70 -8.42
C ASP A 2 -5.89 -2.50 -7.23
N THR A 3 -5.49 -3.75 -7.13
CA THR A 3 -5.98 -4.61 -6.07
C THR A 3 -5.47 -4.21 -4.69
N LEU A 4 -4.29 -3.57 -4.62
CA LEU A 4 -3.80 -3.07 -3.34
C LEU A 4 -4.69 -1.97 -2.81
N LEU A 5 -5.12 -1.07 -3.68
CA LEU A 5 -6.03 -0.01 -3.28
C LEU A 5 -7.32 -0.59 -2.73
N GLU A 6 -7.87 -1.60 -3.40
CA GLU A 6 -9.10 -2.23 -2.96
C GLU A 6 -8.92 -2.91 -1.61
N LYS A 7 -7.76 -3.56 -1.41
CA LYS A 7 -7.49 -4.25 -0.16
C LYS A 7 -7.29 -3.29 1.01
N VAL A 8 -6.61 -2.17 0.75
CA VAL A 8 -6.43 -1.15 1.79
C VAL A 8 -7.78 -0.54 2.17
N LYS A 9 -8.61 -0.25 1.17
CA LYS A 9 -9.94 0.30 1.46
C LYS A 9 -10.78 -0.69 2.27
N ALA A 10 -10.68 -1.97 1.96
CA ALA A 10 -11.39 -2.99 2.72
C ALA A 10 -10.90 -3.05 4.15
N ASN A 11 -9.58 -2.95 4.33
CA ASN A 11 -8.99 -2.97 5.66
C ASN A 11 -9.45 -1.77 6.51
N LEU A 12 -9.67 -0.63 5.87
CA LEU A 12 -10.11 0.60 6.53
C LEU A 12 -11.62 0.73 6.56
N ILE A 13 -12.34 -0.18 5.92
CA ILE A 13 -13.80 -0.18 5.81
C ILE A 13 -14.27 1.12 5.14
N LEU A 14 -13.61 1.46 4.04
CA LEU A 14 -13.97 2.64 3.25
C LEU A 14 -14.78 2.20 2.04
N GLU A 15 -15.91 2.87 1.81
CA GLU A 15 -16.80 2.52 0.70
C GLU A 15 -16.87 3.61 -0.36
N HIS A 16 -16.32 4.79 -0.07
CA HIS A 16 -16.33 5.90 -1.03
C HIS A 16 -14.97 6.00 -1.70
N SER A 17 -14.90 6.82 -2.74
CA SER A 17 -13.67 6.99 -3.50
C SER A 17 -13.05 8.38 -3.34
N ALA A 18 -13.52 9.16 -2.37
CA ALA A 18 -13.04 10.53 -2.19
C ALA A 18 -11.55 10.60 -1.88
N ASP A 19 -11.03 9.59 -1.16
CA ASP A 19 -9.62 9.59 -0.75
C ASP A 19 -8.76 8.63 -1.56
N ASP A 20 -9.25 8.14 -2.72
CA ASP A 20 -8.51 7.14 -3.49
C ASP A 20 -7.14 7.64 -3.91
N ALA A 21 -7.02 8.90 -4.36
CA ALA A 21 -5.73 9.43 -4.78
C ALA A 21 -4.76 9.52 -3.59
N LEU A 22 -5.26 9.93 -2.44
CA LEU A 22 -4.45 10.00 -1.23
C LEU A 22 -4.00 8.62 -0.80
N LEU A 23 -4.90 7.65 -0.81
CA LEU A 23 -4.57 6.27 -0.46
C LEU A 23 -3.54 5.70 -1.42
N GLN A 24 -3.67 6.00 -2.72
CA GLN A 24 -2.70 5.53 -3.69
C GLN A 24 -1.30 6.06 -3.39
N ASN A 25 -1.21 7.31 -2.96
CA ASN A 25 0.07 7.88 -2.57
C ASN A 25 0.65 7.16 -1.36
N TYR A 26 -0.17 6.83 -0.39
CA TYR A 26 0.29 6.08 0.79
C TYR A 26 0.71 4.67 0.41
N ILE A 27 0.00 4.04 -0.51
CA ILE A 27 0.35 2.70 -0.98
C ILE A 27 1.71 2.74 -1.67
N THR A 28 1.91 3.74 -2.53
CA THR A 28 3.19 3.91 -3.23
C THR A 28 4.33 4.07 -2.22
N ALA A 29 4.12 4.89 -1.21
CA ALA A 29 5.13 5.08 -0.17
C ALA A 29 5.38 3.79 0.61
N ALA A 30 4.31 3.05 0.92
CA ALA A 30 4.44 1.81 1.67
C ALA A 30 5.21 0.75 0.88
N VAL A 31 4.93 0.65 -0.43
CA VAL A 31 5.64 -0.30 -1.29
C VAL A 31 7.12 0.07 -1.37
N SER A 32 7.41 1.36 -1.54
CA SER A 32 8.78 1.84 -1.61
C SER A 32 9.52 1.53 -0.30
N TYR A 33 8.84 1.72 0.83
CA TYR A 33 9.42 1.41 2.14
C TYR A 33 9.75 -0.08 2.25
N ALA A 34 8.82 -0.92 1.80
CA ALA A 34 9.02 -2.37 1.86
C ALA A 34 10.21 -2.80 1.00
N GLU A 35 10.33 -2.22 -0.19
CA GLU A 35 11.44 -2.53 -1.08
C GLU A 35 12.77 -2.14 -0.44
N SER A 36 12.81 -0.96 0.16
CA SER A 36 14.01 -0.47 0.82
C SER A 36 14.38 -1.36 2.02
N TYR A 37 13.37 -1.72 2.81
CA TYR A 37 13.60 -2.56 3.99
C TYR A 37 14.16 -3.93 3.60
N GLN A 38 13.69 -4.47 2.48
CA GLN A 38 14.13 -5.78 2.00
C GLN A 38 15.41 -5.69 1.18
N HIS A 39 15.97 -4.50 1.00
CA HIS A 39 17.21 -4.28 0.24
C HIS A 39 17.07 -4.72 -1.21
N ILE A 40 15.89 -4.52 -1.78
CA ILE A 40 15.66 -4.80 -3.20
C ILE A 40 15.51 -3.50 -3.96
N GLN A 41 15.65 -3.58 -5.27
CA GLN A 41 15.63 -2.40 -6.11
C GLN A 41 14.25 -1.73 -6.08
N GLU A 42 14.25 -0.40 -6.03
CA GLU A 42 13.02 0.36 -6.11
C GLU A 42 12.30 0.03 -7.41
N GLY A 43 10.99 -0.17 -7.33
CA GLY A 43 10.20 -0.56 -8.48
C GLY A 43 10.12 -2.06 -8.70
N TYR A 44 10.77 -2.84 -7.86
CA TYR A 44 10.78 -4.30 -8.00
C TYR A 44 9.36 -4.86 -8.05
N TYR A 45 8.48 -4.39 -7.15
CA TYR A 45 7.11 -4.92 -7.08
C TYR A 45 6.19 -4.33 -8.14
N THR A 46 6.67 -3.39 -8.93
CA THR A 46 5.93 -2.94 -10.11
C THR A 46 5.94 -4.03 -11.19
N GLU A 47 7.04 -4.80 -11.25
CA GLU A 47 7.25 -5.80 -12.29
C GLU A 47 7.17 -7.23 -11.78
N ASN A 48 7.16 -7.42 -10.47
CA ASN A 48 7.20 -8.76 -9.87
C ASN A 48 6.09 -8.90 -8.83
N ALA A 49 5.57 -10.12 -8.71
CA ALA A 49 4.53 -10.39 -7.74
C ALA A 49 5.05 -10.21 -6.32
N MET A 50 4.22 -9.66 -5.46
CA MET A 50 4.56 -9.43 -4.07
C MET A 50 4.18 -10.66 -3.25
N PRO A 51 5.08 -11.17 -2.39
CA PRO A 51 4.71 -12.25 -1.48
C PRO A 51 3.54 -11.83 -0.58
N ALA A 52 2.74 -12.80 -0.16
CA ALA A 52 1.56 -12.51 0.65
C ALA A 52 1.91 -11.79 1.94
N THR A 53 3.00 -12.17 2.59
CA THR A 53 3.41 -11.52 3.84
C THR A 53 3.82 -10.07 3.61
N THR A 54 4.50 -9.80 2.50
CA THR A 54 4.90 -8.44 2.15
C THR A 54 3.67 -7.61 1.80
N GLU A 55 2.74 -8.20 1.06
CA GLU A 55 1.50 -7.49 0.71
C GLU A 55 0.73 -7.11 1.97
N GLN A 56 0.63 -8.02 2.93
CA GLN A 56 -0.06 -7.73 4.18
C GLN A 56 0.62 -6.58 4.93
N ALA A 57 1.95 -6.57 4.97
CA ALA A 57 2.68 -5.50 5.63
C ALA A 57 2.45 -4.16 4.93
N VAL A 58 2.41 -4.17 3.60
CA VAL A 58 2.15 -2.94 2.82
C VAL A 58 0.74 -2.42 3.12
N ILE A 59 -0.23 -3.32 3.17
CA ILE A 59 -1.61 -2.93 3.47
C ILE A 59 -1.70 -2.28 4.85
N MET A 60 -1.06 -2.89 5.83
CA MET A 60 -1.08 -2.36 7.20
C MET A 60 -0.37 -1.02 7.29
N LEU A 61 0.76 -0.89 6.60
CA LEU A 61 1.52 0.36 6.64
C LEU A 61 0.76 1.50 5.95
N ALA A 62 0.18 1.21 4.78
CA ALA A 62 -0.61 2.22 4.08
C ALA A 62 -1.81 2.65 4.91
N SER A 63 -2.47 1.69 5.57
CA SER A 63 -3.59 1.98 6.45
C SER A 63 -3.16 2.86 7.62
N HIS A 64 -2.00 2.56 8.18
CA HIS A 64 -1.45 3.36 9.28
C HIS A 64 -1.19 4.79 8.83
N PHE A 65 -0.59 4.96 7.65
CA PHE A 65 -0.35 6.30 7.11
C PHE A 65 -1.65 7.06 6.99
N TYR A 66 -2.67 6.40 6.48
CA TYR A 66 -3.97 7.05 6.28
C TYR A 66 -4.59 7.48 7.61
N GLU A 67 -4.51 6.61 8.61
CA GLU A 67 -5.12 6.91 9.91
C GLU A 67 -4.33 7.93 10.72
N SER A 68 -3.06 8.09 10.41
CA SER A 68 -2.16 8.99 11.15
C SER A 68 -1.89 10.29 10.40
N ARG A 69 -2.67 10.59 9.36
CA ARG A 69 -2.35 11.74 8.50
C ARG A 69 -2.62 13.08 9.14
N ASP A 70 -3.33 13.13 10.23
CA ASP A 70 -3.64 14.38 10.93
C ASP A 70 -2.43 14.91 11.70
#